data_49507618bdc71e3b851bb66d03750ffc
#
_entry.id   49507618bdc71e3b851bb66d03750ffc
#
_cell.length_a   1.000
_cell.length_b   1.000
_cell.length_c   1.000
_cell.angle_alpha   90.00
_cell.angle_beta   90.00
_cell.angle_gamma   90.00
#
_symmetry.space_group_name_H-M   'P 1'
#
loop_
_entity.id
_entity.type
_entity.pdbx_description
1 polymer ?
#
loop_
_entity_poly.entity_id
_entity_poly.type
_entity_poly.pdbx_seq_one_letter_code
_entity_poly.pdbx_strand_id
1 'polypeptide(L)'
;MRDQLSATSAAHRPRTEQIEEASRLLAEAPSAADLVSRLEHLLQLLYESARVRVSYGSQGSASWSSRSGPVIPAPAGGDPAGISPASLEDDGHSLRAVRRGPDGSTVWVTIEPENPSSRFTAADLPPFHLACVLFDAAAGGLLQRQHQKGLAFSLNQSVLQLNSLIETGIEIARLSSNLSPLTIALERAAALTNASRGCVTLSRGTSVLEKILFPAGTETDRRGSTHTISAGFNFDGVTTTFELFDKESRTGPVPFDTTDRLLLDAISRQVHAALENRFLHRQSLEKQRMEQDIAVAASIQQRILPATLPAIPGYDTAGINIPSKSVGGDYFDCIPLSDGRFALVMADVSGKGIPAALLVSSLHATLSAYLEQSLPLLDLARRLNGAVHRASTDDKFITAFLGILTP
;
A
#
# COMPACT_ATOMS: atom_id res chain seq x y z
N MET A 1 -17.91 29.93 -85.44
CA MET A 1 -16.59 29.29 -85.46
C MET A 1 -16.14 29.15 -84.04
N ARG A 2 -15.92 27.94 -83.65
CA ARG A 2 -15.66 27.44 -82.29
C ARG A 2 -14.28 27.87 -81.85
N ASP A 3 -14.15 28.47 -80.73
CA ASP A 3 -12.92 28.44 -79.98
C ASP A 3 -13.18 27.79 -78.62
N GLN A 4 -12.64 26.61 -78.52
CA GLN A 4 -12.59 25.81 -77.29
C GLN A 4 -11.59 26.48 -76.37
N LEU A 5 -12.06 27.11 -75.30
CA LEU A 5 -11.26 27.36 -74.13
C LEU A 5 -11.12 26.04 -73.35
N SER A 6 -10.04 25.31 -73.63
CA SER A 6 -9.59 24.22 -72.73
C SER A 6 -9.13 24.86 -71.44
N ALA A 7 -10.01 24.88 -70.44
CA ALA A 7 -9.57 25.13 -69.07
C ALA A 7 -8.64 23.96 -68.67
N THR A 8 -7.35 24.22 -68.64
CA THR A 8 -6.36 23.29 -68.11
C THR A 8 -6.63 23.16 -66.60
N SER A 9 -7.26 22.07 -66.19
CA SER A 9 -7.41 21.71 -64.77
C SER A 9 -6.02 21.75 -64.11
N ALA A 10 -5.85 22.57 -63.13
CA ALA A 10 -4.58 22.73 -62.40
C ALA A 10 -4.30 21.57 -61.44
N ALA A 11 -5.17 20.61 -61.36
CA ALA A 11 -5.03 19.48 -60.47
C ALA A 11 -4.53 18.22 -61.19
N HIS A 12 -3.36 17.76 -60.80
CA HIS A 12 -2.87 16.44 -61.21
C HIS A 12 -3.69 15.37 -60.45
N ARG A 13 -4.27 14.39 -61.14
CA ARG A 13 -4.97 13.27 -60.49
C ARG A 13 -3.93 12.37 -59.86
N PRO A 14 -3.81 12.34 -58.49
CA PRO A 14 -2.82 11.48 -57.83
C PRO A 14 -3.17 10.01 -58.07
N ARG A 15 -2.13 9.20 -58.32
CA ARG A 15 -2.30 7.74 -58.32
C ARG A 15 -2.67 7.27 -56.91
N THR A 16 -3.49 6.26 -56.81
CA THR A 16 -3.98 5.72 -55.49
C THR A 16 -2.83 5.45 -54.51
N GLU A 17 -1.70 4.95 -55.01
CA GLU A 17 -0.49 4.68 -54.25
C GLU A 17 0.11 5.96 -53.56
N GLN A 18 0.05 7.10 -54.22
CA GLN A 18 0.55 8.36 -53.62
C GLN A 18 -0.33 8.87 -52.48
N ILE A 19 -1.64 8.64 -52.58
CA ILE A 19 -2.59 8.99 -51.52
C ILE A 19 -2.40 8.05 -50.31
N GLU A 20 -2.22 6.74 -50.55
CA GLU A 20 -1.95 5.78 -49.46
C GLU A 20 -0.66 6.06 -48.73
N GLU A 21 0.42 6.36 -49.45
CA GLU A 21 1.70 6.74 -48.88
C GLU A 21 1.62 8.05 -48.06
N ALA A 22 0.95 9.05 -48.61
CA ALA A 22 0.73 10.32 -47.92
C ALA A 22 -0.15 10.17 -46.67
N SER A 23 -1.19 9.34 -46.75
CA SER A 23 -2.03 8.98 -45.55
C SER A 23 -1.21 8.33 -44.46
N ARG A 24 -0.34 7.36 -44.81
CA ARG A 24 0.57 6.71 -43.86
C ARG A 24 1.54 7.71 -43.26
N LEU A 25 2.18 8.55 -44.06
CA LEU A 25 3.10 9.56 -43.59
C LEU A 25 2.44 10.55 -42.62
N LEU A 26 1.20 11.00 -42.88
CA LEU A 26 0.45 11.85 -41.97
C LEU A 26 0.17 11.10 -40.64
N ALA A 27 -0.29 9.85 -40.71
CA ALA A 27 -0.62 9.06 -39.53
C ALA A 27 0.58 8.78 -38.63
N GLU A 28 1.80 8.71 -39.18
CA GLU A 28 3.05 8.46 -38.46
C GLU A 28 3.73 9.77 -37.96
N ALA A 29 3.10 10.92 -38.08
CA ALA A 29 3.68 12.17 -37.62
C ALA A 29 3.94 12.13 -36.09
N PRO A 30 5.15 12.45 -35.61
CA PRO A 30 5.50 12.39 -34.20
C PRO A 30 5.04 13.62 -33.41
N SER A 31 4.78 14.74 -34.08
CA SER A 31 4.38 16.01 -33.45
C SER A 31 3.36 16.76 -34.29
N ALA A 32 2.71 17.77 -33.68
CA ALA A 32 1.79 18.65 -34.35
C ALA A 32 2.50 19.43 -35.49
N ALA A 33 3.73 19.92 -35.29
CA ALA A 33 4.52 20.64 -36.29
C ALA A 33 4.87 19.75 -37.50
N ASP A 34 5.24 18.48 -37.23
CA ASP A 34 5.51 17.52 -38.31
C ASP A 34 4.25 17.19 -39.09
N LEU A 35 3.10 17.06 -38.39
CA LEU A 35 1.82 16.80 -39.05
C LEU A 35 1.44 17.93 -40.01
N VAL A 36 1.59 19.18 -39.58
CA VAL A 36 1.37 20.40 -40.42
C VAL A 36 2.33 20.42 -41.62
N SER A 37 3.61 20.13 -41.41
CA SER A 37 4.61 20.07 -42.48
C SER A 37 4.30 18.99 -43.53
N ARG A 38 3.81 17.82 -43.09
CA ARG A 38 3.43 16.73 -43.99
C ARG A 38 2.14 17.03 -44.76
N LEU A 39 1.20 17.76 -44.14
CA LEU A 39 0.04 18.28 -44.85
C LEU A 39 0.43 19.25 -45.97
N GLU A 40 1.32 20.21 -45.67
CA GLU A 40 1.83 21.17 -46.67
C GLU A 40 2.48 20.44 -47.85
N HIS A 41 3.32 19.43 -47.56
CA HIS A 41 3.96 18.61 -48.59
C HIS A 41 2.95 17.80 -49.43
N LEU A 42 1.96 17.18 -48.80
CA LEU A 42 0.89 16.47 -49.49
C LEU A 42 0.12 17.41 -50.45
N LEU A 43 -0.26 18.58 -49.97
CA LEU A 43 -0.98 19.55 -50.75
C LEU A 43 -0.13 20.10 -51.92
N GLN A 44 1.16 20.26 -51.74
CA GLN A 44 2.09 20.63 -52.80
C GLN A 44 2.18 19.56 -53.90
N LEU A 45 2.15 18.27 -53.51
CA LEU A 45 2.10 17.18 -54.49
C LEU A 45 0.75 17.08 -55.25
N LEU A 46 -0.34 17.41 -54.56
CA LEU A 46 -1.67 17.38 -55.19
C LEU A 46 -1.91 18.57 -56.12
N TYR A 47 -1.26 19.71 -55.88
CA TYR A 47 -1.44 20.97 -56.60
C TYR A 47 -0.09 21.54 -57.06
N GLU A 48 0.58 20.82 -57.96
CA GLU A 48 1.94 21.12 -58.45
C GLU A 48 2.10 22.54 -59.04
N SER A 49 1.03 23.07 -59.66
CA SER A 49 1.02 24.43 -60.25
C SER A 49 0.31 25.47 -59.36
N ALA A 50 0.34 25.24 -58.05
CA ALA A 50 -0.27 26.16 -57.09
C ALA A 50 0.67 26.48 -55.89
N ARG A 51 0.47 27.64 -55.33
CA ARG A 51 1.17 28.06 -54.12
C ARG A 51 0.39 27.60 -52.92
N VAL A 52 0.93 26.62 -52.20
CA VAL A 52 0.35 26.10 -50.94
C VAL A 52 0.90 26.91 -49.78
N ARG A 53 0.02 27.32 -48.87
CA ARG A 53 0.37 27.99 -47.63
C ARG A 53 -0.38 27.34 -46.48
N VAL A 54 0.35 26.78 -45.51
CA VAL A 54 -0.20 26.27 -44.28
C VAL A 54 0.35 27.07 -43.12
N SER A 55 -0.55 27.70 -42.37
CA SER A 55 -0.19 28.50 -41.18
C SER A 55 -0.84 27.91 -39.95
N TYR A 56 -0.13 27.90 -38.82
CA TYR A 56 -0.69 27.40 -37.57
C TYR A 56 -0.30 28.28 -36.38
N GLY A 57 -1.17 28.32 -35.37
CA GLY A 57 -0.90 29.10 -34.16
C GLY A 57 -1.89 28.76 -33.04
N SER A 58 -1.53 29.09 -31.81
CA SER A 58 -2.40 28.93 -30.65
C SER A 58 -3.43 30.05 -30.58
N GLN A 59 -4.62 29.77 -29.99
CA GLN A 59 -5.62 30.81 -29.69
C GLN A 59 -4.99 31.91 -28.83
N GLY A 60 -5.04 33.16 -29.32
CA GLY A 60 -4.52 34.37 -28.66
C GLY A 60 -3.13 34.81 -29.07
N SER A 61 -2.42 34.12 -29.97
CA SER A 61 -1.19 34.64 -30.55
C SER A 61 -1.49 35.60 -31.71
N ALA A 62 -0.91 36.78 -31.66
CA ALA A 62 -1.03 37.79 -32.74
C ALA A 62 -0.21 37.45 -34.00
N SER A 63 0.56 36.35 -33.98
CA SER A 63 1.44 35.93 -35.05
C SER A 63 1.32 34.42 -35.30
N TRP A 64 1.30 34.06 -36.58
CA TRP A 64 1.22 32.68 -37.07
C TRP A 64 2.56 32.30 -37.71
N SER A 65 3.04 31.10 -37.41
CA SER A 65 4.24 30.58 -38.05
C SER A 65 3.88 29.89 -39.36
N SER A 66 4.61 30.24 -40.42
CA SER A 66 4.60 29.55 -41.72
C SER A 66 6.00 29.04 -41.99
N ARG A 67 6.17 27.85 -42.52
CA ARG A 67 7.49 27.30 -42.86
C ARG A 67 8.07 27.91 -44.11
N SER A 68 7.24 28.47 -44.99
CA SER A 68 7.62 29.01 -46.30
C SER A 68 7.72 30.53 -46.38
N GLY A 69 7.68 31.25 -45.23
CA GLY A 69 7.75 32.72 -45.27
C GLY A 69 7.74 33.44 -43.95
N PRO A 70 7.83 34.77 -43.94
CA PRO A 70 7.82 35.60 -42.74
C PRO A 70 6.50 35.47 -41.96
N VAL A 71 6.56 35.74 -40.66
CA VAL A 71 5.40 35.79 -39.77
C VAL A 71 4.27 36.60 -40.37
N ILE A 72 3.12 35.97 -40.64
CA ILE A 72 1.96 36.61 -41.26
C ILE A 72 0.98 36.96 -40.11
N PRO A 73 0.39 38.17 -40.10
CA PRO A 73 -0.67 38.50 -39.17
C PRO A 73 -1.87 37.56 -39.38
N ALA A 74 -2.58 37.25 -38.31
CA ALA A 74 -3.78 36.40 -38.36
C ALA A 74 -4.75 36.94 -39.43
N PRO A 75 -5.33 36.07 -40.27
CA PRO A 75 -6.22 36.52 -41.34
C PRO A 75 -7.43 37.24 -40.74
N ALA A 76 -7.70 38.45 -41.20
CA ALA A 76 -8.85 39.24 -40.75
C ALA A 76 -10.15 38.55 -41.19
N GLY A 77 -10.99 38.20 -40.24
CA GLY A 77 -12.39 37.84 -40.48
C GLY A 77 -12.79 36.39 -40.36
N GLY A 78 -11.97 35.49 -39.79
CA GLY A 78 -12.37 34.10 -39.50
C GLY A 78 -12.77 33.91 -38.04
N ASP A 79 -13.91 33.26 -37.81
CA ASP A 79 -14.30 32.82 -36.48
C ASP A 79 -13.24 31.86 -35.90
N PRO A 80 -12.53 32.22 -34.80
CA PRO A 80 -11.43 31.41 -34.27
C PRO A 80 -11.88 30.06 -33.64
N ALA A 81 -13.18 29.81 -33.56
CA ALA A 81 -13.75 28.64 -32.90
C ALA A 81 -14.28 27.55 -33.85
N GLY A 82 -14.35 27.81 -35.17
CA GLY A 82 -14.98 26.89 -36.13
C GLY A 82 -14.01 26.13 -37.00
N ILE A 83 -14.22 24.77 -37.12
CA ILE A 83 -13.67 23.99 -38.22
C ILE A 83 -14.46 24.41 -39.48
N SER A 84 -13.80 25.02 -40.48
CA SER A 84 -14.44 25.37 -41.74
C SER A 84 -14.23 24.26 -42.76
N PRO A 85 -15.26 23.82 -43.48
CA PRO A 85 -15.09 22.88 -44.59
C PRO A 85 -14.14 23.46 -45.67
N ALA A 86 -13.56 22.59 -46.47
CA ALA A 86 -12.83 23.01 -47.66
C ALA A 86 -13.76 23.78 -48.60
N SER A 87 -13.43 25.00 -48.88
CA SER A 87 -14.25 25.91 -49.68
C SER A 87 -13.47 26.52 -50.83
N LEU A 88 -14.18 26.87 -51.90
CA LEU A 88 -13.69 27.67 -53.02
C LEU A 88 -14.08 29.12 -52.75
N GLU A 89 -13.10 30.00 -52.69
CA GLU A 89 -13.29 31.44 -52.38
C GLU A 89 -12.80 32.33 -53.52
N ASP A 90 -13.23 33.57 -53.52
CA ASP A 90 -12.85 34.62 -54.44
C ASP A 90 -13.06 34.22 -55.94
N ASP A 91 -14.25 33.75 -56.28
CA ASP A 91 -14.60 33.30 -57.66
C ASP A 91 -13.57 32.32 -58.27
N GLY A 92 -13.04 31.41 -57.44
CA GLY A 92 -12.07 30.41 -57.86
C GLY A 92 -10.59 30.80 -57.76
N HIS A 93 -10.28 31.92 -57.12
CA HIS A 93 -8.89 32.35 -56.93
C HIS A 93 -8.18 31.62 -55.77
N SER A 94 -8.92 31.04 -54.83
CA SER A 94 -8.30 30.25 -53.74
C SER A 94 -9.15 29.13 -53.24
N LEU A 95 -8.49 28.06 -52.73
CA LEU A 95 -9.10 27.01 -51.91
C LEU A 95 -8.68 27.27 -50.48
N ARG A 96 -9.63 27.25 -49.54
CA ARG A 96 -9.35 27.49 -48.09
C ARG A 96 -10.01 26.45 -47.23
N ALA A 97 -9.32 26.16 -46.09
CA ALA A 97 -9.89 25.33 -45.02
C ALA A 97 -9.28 25.74 -43.67
N VAL A 98 -10.05 25.58 -42.63
CA VAL A 98 -9.59 25.73 -41.25
C VAL A 98 -9.70 24.38 -40.53
N ARG A 99 -8.63 23.96 -39.86
CA ARG A 99 -8.55 22.69 -39.15
C ARG A 99 -8.06 22.88 -37.73
N ARG A 100 -8.30 21.93 -36.87
CA ARG A 100 -7.78 21.92 -35.51
C ARG A 100 -6.59 20.96 -35.41
N GLY A 101 -5.47 21.47 -34.93
CA GLY A 101 -4.28 20.67 -34.63
C GLY A 101 -4.49 19.80 -33.36
N PRO A 102 -3.66 18.76 -33.18
CA PRO A 102 -3.75 17.83 -32.04
C PRO A 102 -3.41 18.48 -30.69
N ASP A 103 -2.76 19.62 -30.70
CA ASP A 103 -2.40 20.45 -29.53
C ASP A 103 -3.43 21.56 -29.23
N GLY A 104 -4.57 21.54 -29.94
CA GLY A 104 -5.60 22.58 -29.85
C GLY A 104 -5.29 23.82 -30.70
N SER A 105 -4.18 23.86 -31.42
CA SER A 105 -3.86 24.91 -32.38
C SER A 105 -4.87 24.99 -33.51
N THR A 106 -4.98 26.15 -34.15
CA THR A 106 -5.76 26.33 -35.37
C THR A 106 -4.82 26.28 -36.56
N VAL A 107 -5.16 25.49 -37.56
CA VAL A 107 -4.42 25.28 -38.80
C VAL A 107 -5.21 25.88 -39.94
N TRP A 108 -4.62 26.89 -40.60
CA TRP A 108 -5.17 27.55 -41.79
C TRP A 108 -4.50 26.99 -43.01
N VAL A 109 -5.27 26.55 -43.98
CA VAL A 109 -4.78 26.05 -45.25
C VAL A 109 -5.33 26.92 -46.35
N THR A 110 -4.42 27.45 -47.18
CA THR A 110 -4.75 28.27 -48.37
C THR A 110 -3.94 27.77 -49.55
N ILE A 111 -4.61 27.57 -50.69
CA ILE A 111 -4.00 27.20 -51.95
C ILE A 111 -4.40 28.24 -53.01
N GLU A 112 -3.41 28.84 -53.65
CA GLU A 112 -3.59 29.86 -54.71
C GLU A 112 -2.92 29.38 -56.00
N PRO A 113 -3.50 29.58 -57.19
CA PRO A 113 -2.82 29.23 -58.43
C PRO A 113 -1.58 30.07 -58.62
N GLU A 114 -0.50 29.54 -59.15
CA GLU A 114 0.71 30.29 -59.47
C GLU A 114 0.48 31.36 -60.56
N ASN A 115 -0.35 30.99 -61.53
CA ASN A 115 -0.74 31.95 -62.57
C ASN A 115 -2.03 32.69 -62.16
N PRO A 116 -2.00 34.01 -61.98
CA PRO A 116 -3.17 34.78 -61.55
C PRO A 116 -4.39 34.69 -62.50
N SER A 117 -4.19 34.27 -63.75
CA SER A 117 -5.27 34.07 -64.74
C SER A 117 -5.92 32.67 -64.61
N SER A 118 -5.33 31.74 -63.92
CA SER A 118 -5.89 30.43 -63.64
C SER A 118 -6.89 30.47 -62.50
N ARG A 119 -7.86 29.58 -62.50
CA ARG A 119 -8.88 29.48 -61.48
C ARG A 119 -9.12 28.01 -61.12
N PHE A 120 -9.36 27.80 -59.85
CA PHE A 120 -9.88 26.51 -59.35
C PHE A 120 -11.34 26.36 -59.73
N THR A 121 -11.75 25.12 -59.89
CA THR A 121 -13.13 24.70 -60.21
C THR A 121 -13.67 23.79 -59.12
N ALA A 122 -14.95 23.46 -59.18
CA ALA A 122 -15.53 22.49 -58.29
C ALA A 122 -14.88 21.08 -58.39
N ALA A 123 -14.18 20.79 -59.51
CA ALA A 123 -13.43 19.54 -59.67
C ALA A 123 -12.13 19.48 -58.86
N ASP A 124 -11.62 20.61 -58.40
CA ASP A 124 -10.39 20.71 -57.59
C ASP A 124 -10.66 20.55 -56.07
N LEU A 125 -11.92 20.67 -55.63
CA LEU A 125 -12.30 20.52 -54.20
C LEU A 125 -12.13 19.09 -53.64
N PRO A 126 -12.47 17.97 -54.30
CA PRO A 126 -12.40 16.65 -53.72
C PRO A 126 -10.99 16.26 -53.24
N PRO A 127 -9.89 16.47 -53.97
CA PRO A 127 -8.54 16.18 -53.45
C PRO A 127 -8.18 17.01 -52.22
N PHE A 128 -8.57 18.30 -52.20
CA PHE A 128 -8.36 19.19 -51.06
C PHE A 128 -9.14 18.73 -49.81
N HIS A 129 -10.40 18.37 -50.04
CA HIS A 129 -11.22 17.84 -48.94
C HIS A 129 -10.66 16.51 -48.38
N LEU A 130 -10.19 15.61 -49.25
CA LEU A 130 -9.53 14.37 -48.82
C LEU A 130 -8.29 14.64 -47.98
N ALA A 131 -7.42 15.58 -48.41
CA ALA A 131 -6.22 15.95 -47.62
C ALA A 131 -6.58 16.51 -46.25
N CYS A 132 -7.65 17.30 -46.14
CA CYS A 132 -8.15 17.81 -44.86
C CYS A 132 -8.69 16.70 -43.96
N VAL A 133 -9.47 15.72 -44.51
CA VAL A 133 -9.97 14.58 -43.75
C VAL A 133 -8.85 13.69 -43.25
N LEU A 134 -7.83 13.44 -44.07
CA LEU A 134 -6.64 12.68 -43.66
C LEU A 134 -5.86 13.39 -42.54
N PHE A 135 -5.76 14.69 -42.62
CA PHE A 135 -5.14 15.49 -41.55
C PHE A 135 -5.93 15.37 -40.25
N ASP A 136 -7.26 15.54 -40.29
CA ASP A 136 -8.11 15.44 -39.09
C ASP A 136 -8.01 14.07 -38.44
N ALA A 137 -8.00 13.00 -39.24
CA ALA A 137 -7.82 11.63 -38.76
C ALA A 137 -6.44 11.43 -38.11
N ALA A 138 -5.38 11.95 -38.73
CA ALA A 138 -4.03 11.86 -38.21
C ALA A 138 -3.83 12.71 -36.93
N ALA A 139 -4.44 13.89 -36.86
CA ALA A 139 -4.45 14.74 -35.67
C ALA A 139 -5.15 14.06 -34.49
N GLY A 140 -6.30 13.43 -34.71
CA GLY A 140 -7.01 12.61 -33.72
C GLY A 140 -6.16 11.44 -33.22
N GLY A 141 -5.50 10.71 -34.12
CA GLY A 141 -4.59 9.62 -33.80
C GLY A 141 -3.37 10.06 -32.98
N LEU A 142 -2.79 11.22 -33.28
CA LEU A 142 -1.67 11.78 -32.54
C LEU A 142 -2.09 12.17 -31.10
N LEU A 143 -3.24 12.83 -30.96
CA LEU A 143 -3.81 13.17 -29.65
C LEU A 143 -4.07 11.93 -28.81
N GLN A 144 -4.65 10.89 -29.38
CA GLN A 144 -4.90 9.64 -28.70
C GLN A 144 -3.62 8.95 -28.23
N ARG A 145 -2.57 8.92 -29.08
CA ARG A 145 -1.25 8.36 -28.69
C ARG A 145 -0.59 9.15 -27.57
N GLN A 146 -0.69 10.46 -27.57
CA GLN A 146 -0.16 11.32 -26.50
C GLN A 146 -0.89 11.06 -25.18
N HIS A 147 -2.22 10.96 -25.24
CA HIS A 147 -3.03 10.63 -24.05
C HIS A 147 -2.69 9.26 -23.50
N GLN A 148 -2.58 8.22 -24.34
CA GLN A 148 -2.17 6.87 -23.92
C GLN A 148 -0.78 6.84 -23.30
N LYS A 149 0.19 7.57 -23.85
CA LYS A 149 1.53 7.69 -23.26
C LYS A 149 1.50 8.36 -21.88
N GLY A 150 0.69 9.41 -21.72
CA GLY A 150 0.49 10.06 -20.42
C GLY A 150 -0.11 9.11 -19.38
N LEU A 151 -1.15 8.35 -19.74
CA LEU A 151 -1.75 7.36 -18.86
C LEU A 151 -0.78 6.22 -18.50
N ALA A 152 -0.03 5.70 -19.48
CA ALA A 152 0.96 4.66 -19.25
C ALA A 152 2.08 5.15 -18.31
N PHE A 153 2.55 6.38 -18.46
CA PHE A 153 3.53 6.98 -17.57
C PHE A 153 3.00 7.11 -16.14
N SER A 154 1.78 7.65 -15.98
CA SER A 154 1.12 7.78 -14.67
C SER A 154 0.90 6.42 -14.01
N LEU A 155 0.45 5.41 -14.77
CA LEU A 155 0.27 4.05 -14.26
C LEU A 155 1.59 3.44 -13.80
N ASN A 156 2.64 3.57 -14.60
CA ASN A 156 3.97 3.03 -14.26
C ASN A 156 4.53 3.69 -12.98
N GLN A 157 4.35 5.00 -12.84
CA GLN A 157 4.72 5.72 -11.62
C GLN A 157 3.96 5.20 -10.40
N SER A 158 2.65 4.97 -10.52
CA SER A 158 1.82 4.41 -9.44
C SER A 158 2.26 3.00 -9.06
N VAL A 159 2.61 2.15 -10.03
CA VAL A 159 3.13 0.79 -9.78
C VAL A 159 4.46 0.83 -9.02
N LEU A 160 5.37 1.73 -9.39
CA LEU A 160 6.65 1.90 -8.68
C LEU A 160 6.44 2.36 -7.23
N GLN A 161 5.52 3.28 -6.99
CA GLN A 161 5.16 3.73 -5.64
C GLN A 161 4.56 2.59 -4.80
N LEU A 162 3.64 1.80 -5.37
CA LEU A 162 3.05 0.64 -4.69
C LEU A 162 4.10 -0.42 -4.36
N ASN A 163 5.00 -0.73 -5.28
CA ASN A 163 6.08 -1.68 -5.02
C ASN A 163 7.00 -1.20 -3.89
N SER A 164 7.35 0.08 -3.88
CA SER A 164 8.15 0.65 -2.80
C SER A 164 7.44 0.60 -1.44
N LEU A 165 6.12 0.81 -1.40
CA LEU A 165 5.33 0.64 -0.18
C LEU A 165 5.31 -0.82 0.30
N ILE A 166 5.15 -1.79 -0.63
CA ILE A 166 5.18 -3.22 -0.29
C ILE A 166 6.54 -3.61 0.28
N GLU A 167 7.63 -3.21 -0.38
CA GLU A 167 9.00 -3.46 0.10
C GLU A 167 9.23 -2.87 1.50
N THR A 168 8.78 -1.63 1.73
CA THR A 168 8.83 -0.99 3.04
C THR A 168 8.09 -1.79 4.10
N GLY A 169 6.88 -2.28 3.79
CA GLY A 169 6.10 -3.13 4.70
C GLY A 169 6.80 -4.44 5.04
N ILE A 170 7.41 -5.10 4.05
CA ILE A 170 8.18 -6.33 4.25
C ILE A 170 9.43 -6.06 5.12
N GLU A 171 10.14 -4.97 4.87
CA GLU A 171 11.32 -4.57 5.62
C GLU A 171 10.97 -4.30 7.09
N ILE A 172 9.92 -3.51 7.35
CA ILE A 172 9.41 -3.23 8.70
C ILE A 172 8.99 -4.52 9.43
N ALA A 173 8.34 -5.46 8.72
CA ALA A 173 7.90 -6.73 9.29
C ALA A 173 9.06 -7.70 9.62
N ARG A 174 10.14 -7.68 8.83
CA ARG A 174 11.30 -8.57 8.99
C ARG A 174 12.29 -8.11 10.06
N LEU A 175 12.23 -6.85 10.49
CA LEU A 175 13.20 -6.33 11.46
C LEU A 175 13.08 -7.04 12.80
N SER A 176 13.99 -7.96 13.03
CA SER A 176 14.25 -8.58 14.35
C SER A 176 15.40 -7.90 15.12
N SER A 177 16.02 -6.86 14.57
CA SER A 177 17.24 -6.23 15.09
C SER A 177 17.11 -4.72 15.31
N ASN A 178 18.00 -4.17 16.06
CA ASN A 178 18.29 -2.86 16.65
C ASN A 178 17.80 -1.55 15.99
N LEU A 179 17.29 -1.56 14.76
CA LEU A 179 16.72 -0.38 14.12
C LEU A 179 15.20 -0.32 14.38
N SER A 180 14.77 0.82 14.88
CA SER A 180 13.34 1.07 15.10
C SER A 180 12.59 1.02 13.79
N PRO A 181 11.47 0.27 13.68
CA PRO A 181 10.59 0.30 12.51
C PRO A 181 10.16 1.71 12.12
N LEU A 182 10.10 2.61 13.11
CA LEU A 182 9.74 4.01 12.95
C LEU A 182 10.81 4.81 12.20
N THR A 183 12.10 4.52 12.45
CA THR A 183 13.22 5.18 11.75
C THR A 183 13.18 4.87 10.26
N ILE A 184 13.05 3.59 9.92
CA ILE A 184 12.98 3.16 8.51
C ILE A 184 11.74 3.73 7.82
N ALA A 185 10.59 3.70 8.51
CA ALA A 185 9.36 4.26 7.96
C ALA A 185 9.50 5.77 7.70
N LEU A 186 10.16 6.52 8.61
CA LEU A 186 10.41 7.94 8.44
C LEU A 186 11.33 8.23 7.25
N GLU A 187 12.44 7.51 7.13
CA GLU A 187 13.37 7.63 6.00
C GLU A 187 12.71 7.32 4.66
N ARG A 188 11.90 6.26 4.60
CA ARG A 188 11.14 5.89 3.40
C ARG A 188 10.05 6.90 3.07
N ALA A 189 9.33 7.40 4.08
CA ALA A 189 8.32 8.44 3.89
C ALA A 189 8.95 9.71 3.32
N ALA A 190 10.09 10.16 3.85
CA ALA A 190 10.81 11.31 3.35
C ALA A 190 11.30 11.09 1.89
N ALA A 191 11.86 9.92 1.59
CA ALA A 191 12.34 9.60 0.25
C ALA A 191 11.20 9.54 -0.78
N LEU A 192 10.06 8.91 -0.47
CA LEU A 192 8.92 8.77 -1.39
C LEU A 192 8.19 10.08 -1.66
N THR A 193 8.18 11.00 -0.69
CA THR A 193 7.54 12.31 -0.82
C THR A 193 8.51 13.41 -1.21
N ASN A 194 9.81 13.07 -1.33
CA ASN A 194 10.89 14.03 -1.56
C ASN A 194 10.94 15.14 -0.48
N ALA A 195 10.64 14.79 0.77
CA ALA A 195 10.70 15.71 1.89
C ALA A 195 12.16 15.90 2.34
N SER A 196 12.55 17.15 2.60
CA SER A 196 13.91 17.46 3.05
C SER A 196 14.15 17.06 4.51
N ARG A 197 13.10 17.09 5.32
CA ARG A 197 13.15 16.81 6.76
C ARG A 197 11.90 16.08 7.23
N GLY A 198 12.04 15.36 8.34
CA GLY A 198 10.89 14.72 8.98
C GLY A 198 11.12 14.40 10.44
N CYS A 199 10.07 14.12 11.16
CA CYS A 199 10.14 13.56 12.50
C CYS A 199 9.02 12.58 12.79
N VAL A 200 9.30 11.63 13.70
CA VAL A 200 8.29 10.82 14.37
C VAL A 200 8.29 11.15 15.84
N THR A 201 7.14 11.48 16.37
CA THR A 201 6.94 11.78 17.79
C THR A 201 6.07 10.72 18.42
N LEU A 202 6.54 10.09 19.49
CA LEU A 202 5.77 9.19 20.34
C LEU A 202 5.36 9.94 21.59
N SER A 203 4.08 9.97 21.91
CA SER A 203 3.55 10.67 23.10
C SER A 203 2.50 9.82 23.83
N ARG A 204 2.44 10.00 25.15
CA ARG A 204 1.36 9.44 25.98
C ARG A 204 0.67 10.60 26.70
N GLY A 205 -0.55 10.90 26.30
CA GLY A 205 -1.22 12.14 26.70
C GLY A 205 -0.42 13.36 26.24
N THR A 206 -0.02 14.22 27.16
CA THR A 206 0.79 15.44 26.89
C THR A 206 2.30 15.21 26.94
N SER A 207 2.76 14.04 27.43
CA SER A 207 4.18 13.74 27.59
C SER A 207 4.78 13.13 26.34
N VAL A 208 5.84 13.73 25.79
CA VAL A 208 6.63 13.15 24.69
C VAL A 208 7.56 12.09 25.29
N LEU A 209 7.46 10.86 24.78
CA LEU A 209 8.28 9.72 25.20
C LEU A 209 9.57 9.63 24.39
N GLU A 210 9.46 9.82 23.08
CA GLU A 210 10.58 9.70 22.14
C GLU A 210 10.34 10.58 20.92
N LYS A 211 11.41 11.07 20.32
CA LYS A 211 11.38 11.81 19.05
C LYS A 211 12.51 11.32 18.15
N ILE A 212 12.17 10.86 16.97
CA ILE A 212 13.09 10.39 15.92
C ILE A 212 13.12 11.44 14.82
N LEU A 213 14.31 11.81 14.36
CA LEU A 213 14.53 12.90 13.41
C LEU A 213 15.15 12.39 12.11
N PHE A 214 14.76 12.99 10.99
CA PHE A 214 15.35 12.77 9.67
C PHE A 214 15.66 14.12 9.00
N PRO A 215 16.90 14.35 8.51
CA PRO A 215 18.11 13.57 8.79
C PRO A 215 18.46 13.53 10.28
N ALA A 216 19.15 12.47 10.71
CA ALA A 216 19.55 12.33 12.11
C ALA A 216 20.44 13.51 12.57
N GLY A 217 20.20 14.03 13.76
CA GLY A 217 20.98 15.14 14.33
C GLY A 217 20.57 16.54 13.87
N THR A 218 19.51 16.68 13.06
CA THR A 218 18.95 18.00 12.72
C THR A 218 17.98 18.46 13.81
N GLU A 219 18.08 19.74 14.22
CA GLU A 219 17.00 20.35 15.02
C GLU A 219 15.78 20.53 14.12
N THR A 220 14.74 19.71 14.31
CA THR A 220 13.45 19.96 13.69
C THR A 220 12.70 21.01 14.47
N ASP A 221 13.07 22.26 14.25
CA ASP A 221 12.19 23.35 14.62
C ASP A 221 11.18 23.53 13.48
N ARG A 222 9.89 23.52 13.80
CA ARG A 222 8.80 23.96 12.88
C ARG A 222 9.02 25.41 12.41
N ARG A 223 9.90 26.15 13.10
CA ARG A 223 10.25 27.53 12.76
C ARG A 223 11.02 27.56 11.47
N GLY A 224 10.37 28.05 10.41
CA GLY A 224 10.94 28.18 9.07
C GLY A 224 10.47 27.18 8.04
N SER A 225 9.62 26.20 8.38
CA SER A 225 9.00 25.31 7.41
C SER A 225 7.77 25.96 6.80
N THR A 226 7.70 26.00 5.48
CA THR A 226 6.55 26.59 4.73
C THR A 226 5.47 25.58 4.44
N HIS A 227 5.82 24.30 4.37
CA HIS A 227 4.89 23.22 3.98
C HIS A 227 5.09 21.99 4.85
N THR A 228 4.00 21.48 5.44
CA THR A 228 4.02 20.32 6.34
C THR A 228 2.86 19.38 6.03
N ILE A 229 3.12 18.07 6.08
CA ILE A 229 2.09 17.05 6.15
C ILE A 229 2.32 16.17 7.37
N SER A 230 1.23 15.62 7.93
CA SER A 230 1.29 14.71 9.08
C SER A 230 0.32 13.56 8.94
N ALA A 231 0.71 12.40 9.49
CA ALA A 231 -0.12 11.22 9.67
C ALA A 231 0.23 10.56 11.00
N GLY A 232 -0.69 9.79 11.57
CA GLY A 232 -0.39 9.11 12.83
C GLY A 232 -1.44 8.09 13.22
N PHE A 233 -1.15 7.38 14.30
CA PHE A 233 -2.02 6.36 14.87
C PHE A 233 -1.86 6.32 16.39
N ASN A 234 -2.81 5.66 17.06
CA ASN A 234 -2.71 5.34 18.48
C ASN A 234 -2.59 3.84 18.65
N PHE A 235 -1.62 3.40 19.45
CA PHE A 235 -1.41 2.00 19.76
C PHE A 235 -0.97 1.86 21.22
N ASP A 236 -1.66 1.04 21.99
CA ASP A 236 -1.39 0.80 23.43
C ASP A 236 -1.27 2.09 24.28
N GLY A 237 -2.14 3.07 23.98
CA GLY A 237 -2.15 4.36 24.68
C GLY A 237 -1.00 5.29 24.32
N VAL A 238 -0.20 4.94 23.30
CA VAL A 238 0.87 5.78 22.73
C VAL A 238 0.41 6.32 21.39
N THR A 239 0.39 7.63 21.25
CA THR A 239 0.14 8.32 19.97
C THR A 239 1.47 8.47 19.24
N THR A 240 1.54 7.91 18.03
CA THR A 240 2.69 8.05 17.12
C THR A 240 2.30 9.00 16.00
N THR A 241 3.04 10.07 15.82
CA THR A 241 2.80 11.08 14.78
C THR A 241 4.02 11.22 13.89
N PHE A 242 3.83 11.03 12.57
CA PHE A 242 4.80 11.34 11.53
C PHE A 242 4.54 12.75 11.03
N GLU A 243 5.58 13.54 10.90
CA GLU A 243 5.52 14.87 10.28
C GLU A 243 6.66 14.98 9.27
N LEU A 244 6.33 15.44 8.06
CA LEU A 244 7.30 15.70 7.00
C LEU A 244 7.26 17.18 6.62
N PHE A 245 8.42 17.73 6.31
CA PHE A 245 8.62 19.15 6.09
C PHE A 245 9.32 19.41 4.75
N ASP A 246 8.88 20.46 4.07
CA ASP A 246 9.52 21.07 2.90
C ASP A 246 9.85 20.07 1.79
N LYS A 247 8.85 19.82 0.92
CA LYS A 247 9.03 18.98 -0.28
C LYS A 247 9.96 19.70 -1.25
N GLU A 248 11.04 19.04 -1.66
CA GLU A 248 12.02 19.58 -2.59
C GLU A 248 11.60 19.37 -4.05
N SER A 249 11.83 20.39 -4.87
CA SER A 249 11.73 20.33 -6.32
C SER A 249 12.94 20.99 -6.99
N ARG A 250 13.05 20.85 -8.32
CA ARG A 250 14.12 21.52 -9.10
C ARG A 250 14.09 23.05 -9.00
N THR A 251 12.94 23.61 -8.63
CA THR A 251 12.71 25.07 -8.54
C THR A 251 12.65 25.56 -7.09
N GLY A 252 12.93 24.71 -6.09
CA GLY A 252 12.88 25.01 -4.68
C GLY A 252 11.73 24.28 -3.93
N PRO A 253 11.46 24.63 -2.68
CA PRO A 253 10.41 24.02 -1.90
C PRO A 253 9.03 24.21 -2.51
N VAL A 254 8.22 23.15 -2.55
CA VAL A 254 6.85 23.14 -3.08
C VAL A 254 5.88 22.54 -2.06
N PRO A 255 4.58 22.86 -2.15
CA PRO A 255 3.57 22.21 -1.30
C PRO A 255 3.50 20.71 -1.53
N PHE A 256 3.22 19.96 -0.46
CA PHE A 256 2.83 18.55 -0.59
C PHE A 256 1.46 18.44 -1.24
N ASP A 257 1.30 17.44 -2.09
CA ASP A 257 0.05 17.16 -2.79
C ASP A 257 -0.78 16.06 -2.10
N THR A 258 -1.91 15.70 -2.71
CA THR A 258 -2.78 14.63 -2.20
C THR A 258 -2.13 13.27 -2.23
N THR A 259 -1.25 13.02 -3.19
CA THR A 259 -0.50 11.75 -3.32
C THR A 259 0.50 11.60 -2.19
N ASP A 260 1.24 12.65 -1.84
CA ASP A 260 2.18 12.67 -0.72
C ASP A 260 1.46 12.32 0.60
N ARG A 261 0.27 12.89 0.80
CA ARG A 261 -0.54 12.62 2.00
C ARG A 261 -0.98 11.16 2.05
N LEU A 262 -1.46 10.61 0.92
CA LEU A 262 -1.85 9.20 0.85
C LEU A 262 -0.68 8.25 1.09
N LEU A 263 0.51 8.58 0.60
CA LEU A 263 1.73 7.81 0.85
C LEU A 263 2.11 7.81 2.33
N LEU A 264 2.10 8.97 2.98
CA LEU A 264 2.41 9.08 4.40
C LEU A 264 1.38 8.32 5.27
N ASP A 265 0.10 8.44 4.95
CA ASP A 265 -0.97 7.68 5.60
C ASP A 265 -0.81 6.16 5.42
N ALA A 266 -0.42 5.70 4.23
CA ALA A 266 -0.19 4.30 3.94
C ALA A 266 0.99 3.75 4.76
N ILE A 267 2.11 4.47 4.83
CA ILE A 267 3.28 4.09 5.64
C ILE A 267 2.91 4.06 7.12
N SER A 268 2.20 5.07 7.61
CA SER A 268 1.73 5.14 9.01
C SER A 268 0.89 3.91 9.37
N ARG A 269 -0.06 3.52 8.50
CA ARG A 269 -0.87 2.30 8.69
C ARG A 269 -0.04 1.01 8.64
N GLN A 270 0.96 0.92 7.77
CA GLN A 270 1.85 -0.25 7.72
C GLN A 270 2.65 -0.40 9.01
N VAL A 271 3.19 0.69 9.54
CA VAL A 271 3.89 0.68 10.83
C VAL A 271 2.96 0.23 11.96
N HIS A 272 1.75 0.79 12.01
CA HIS A 272 0.74 0.39 13.01
C HIS A 272 0.47 -1.11 12.95
N ALA A 273 0.15 -1.65 11.77
CA ALA A 273 -0.11 -3.08 11.59
C ALA A 273 1.10 -3.96 11.97
N ALA A 274 2.33 -3.52 11.66
CA ALA A 274 3.54 -4.25 12.03
C ALA A 274 3.77 -4.26 13.55
N LEU A 275 3.53 -3.15 14.25
CA LEU A 275 3.64 -3.07 15.71
C LEU A 275 2.58 -3.93 16.39
N GLU A 276 1.34 -3.89 15.91
CA GLU A 276 0.24 -4.72 16.41
C GLU A 276 0.52 -6.21 16.21
N ASN A 277 0.98 -6.63 15.04
CA ASN A 277 1.37 -8.02 14.78
C ASN A 277 2.50 -8.49 15.70
N ARG A 278 3.52 -7.65 15.91
CA ARG A 278 4.62 -7.98 16.85
C ARG A 278 4.13 -8.12 18.28
N PHE A 279 3.24 -7.27 18.71
CA PHE A 279 2.63 -7.32 20.05
C PHE A 279 1.83 -8.62 20.23
N LEU A 280 0.93 -8.92 19.30
CA LEU A 280 0.13 -10.15 19.33
C LEU A 280 1.00 -11.41 19.28
N HIS A 281 2.04 -11.41 18.45
CA HIS A 281 2.97 -12.53 18.37
C HIS A 281 3.72 -12.75 19.70
N ARG A 282 4.19 -11.67 20.35
CA ARG A 282 4.82 -11.75 21.67
C ARG A 282 3.87 -12.32 22.71
N GLN A 283 2.63 -11.82 22.77
CA GLN A 283 1.61 -12.35 23.69
C GLN A 283 1.34 -13.84 23.43
N SER A 284 1.27 -14.25 22.17
CA SER A 284 1.08 -15.67 21.81
C SER A 284 2.23 -16.55 22.30
N LEU A 285 3.48 -16.10 22.11
CA LEU A 285 4.67 -16.82 22.60
C LEU A 285 4.72 -16.91 24.12
N GLU A 286 4.37 -15.84 24.83
CA GLU A 286 4.30 -15.83 26.29
C GLU A 286 3.22 -16.79 26.80
N LYS A 287 2.05 -16.80 26.17
CA LYS A 287 0.98 -17.73 26.48
C LYS A 287 1.40 -19.18 26.23
N GLN A 288 2.05 -19.48 25.11
CA GLN A 288 2.55 -20.83 24.83
C GLN A 288 3.58 -21.31 25.86
N ARG A 289 4.50 -20.43 26.28
CA ARG A 289 5.47 -20.75 27.34
C ARG A 289 4.76 -21.08 28.65
N MET A 290 3.79 -20.25 29.03
CA MET A 290 3.02 -20.47 30.24
C MET A 290 2.22 -21.81 30.19
N GLU A 291 1.62 -22.14 29.05
CA GLU A 291 0.93 -23.42 28.83
C GLU A 291 1.90 -24.61 28.92
N GLN A 292 3.13 -24.48 28.38
CA GLN A 292 4.17 -25.51 28.52
C GLN A 292 4.60 -25.69 29.98
N ASP A 293 4.85 -24.59 30.71
CA ASP A 293 5.22 -24.66 32.12
C ASP A 293 4.13 -25.35 32.98
N ILE A 294 2.86 -25.04 32.68
CA ILE A 294 1.71 -25.71 33.33
C ILE A 294 1.65 -27.20 32.98
N ALA A 295 1.93 -27.57 31.72
CA ALA A 295 1.94 -28.98 31.31
C ALA A 295 3.05 -29.77 32.02
N VAL A 296 4.24 -29.17 32.19
CA VAL A 296 5.33 -29.76 32.98
C VAL A 296 4.91 -29.94 34.43
N ALA A 297 4.32 -28.91 35.07
CA ALA A 297 3.80 -28.99 36.42
C ALA A 297 2.75 -30.11 36.58
N ALA A 298 1.85 -30.25 35.62
CA ALA A 298 0.84 -31.32 35.59
C ALA A 298 1.50 -32.70 35.53
N SER A 299 2.52 -32.88 34.71
CA SER A 299 3.25 -34.15 34.61
C SER A 299 3.97 -34.54 35.92
N ILE A 300 4.46 -33.56 36.68
CA ILE A 300 5.06 -33.77 37.99
C ILE A 300 3.98 -34.17 39.00
N GLN A 301 2.87 -33.44 39.04
CA GLN A 301 1.75 -33.71 39.94
C GLN A 301 1.15 -35.13 39.71
N GLN A 302 0.98 -35.53 38.45
CA GLN A 302 0.49 -36.89 38.14
C GLN A 302 1.35 -38.02 38.72
N ARG A 303 2.66 -37.76 38.93
CA ARG A 303 3.57 -38.74 39.54
C ARG A 303 3.43 -38.84 41.07
N ILE A 304 2.79 -37.84 41.69
CA ILE A 304 2.50 -37.85 43.12
C ILE A 304 1.29 -38.74 43.44
N LEU A 305 0.36 -38.86 42.50
CA LEU A 305 -0.79 -39.72 42.62
C LEU A 305 -0.40 -41.19 42.38
N PRO A 306 -0.99 -42.13 43.09
CA PRO A 306 -0.68 -43.56 42.90
C PRO A 306 -1.10 -44.02 41.51
N ALA A 307 -0.13 -44.54 40.73
CA ALA A 307 -0.42 -45.13 39.43
C ALA A 307 -1.25 -46.43 39.56
N THR A 308 -1.06 -47.17 40.64
CA THR A 308 -1.81 -48.35 41.00
C THR A 308 -1.93 -48.38 42.52
N LEU A 309 -3.10 -48.79 43.02
CA LEU A 309 -3.29 -49.00 44.44
C LEU A 309 -2.69 -50.36 44.89
N PRO A 310 -2.11 -50.45 46.10
CA PRO A 310 -1.62 -51.69 46.61
C PRO A 310 -2.75 -52.68 46.82
N ALA A 311 -2.49 -53.99 46.68
CA ALA A 311 -3.44 -55.04 47.02
C ALA A 311 -3.59 -55.11 48.52
N ILE A 312 -4.80 -55.00 49.04
CA ILE A 312 -5.12 -55.07 50.44
C ILE A 312 -5.85 -56.41 50.68
N PRO A 313 -5.35 -57.34 51.57
CA PRO A 313 -5.98 -58.57 51.81
C PRO A 313 -7.43 -58.38 52.26
N GLY A 314 -8.38 -59.11 51.63
CA GLY A 314 -9.79 -59.02 51.90
C GLY A 314 -10.55 -57.81 51.36
N TYR A 315 -9.90 -56.94 50.62
CA TYR A 315 -10.52 -55.75 50.05
C TYR A 315 -10.23 -55.59 48.53
N ASP A 316 -11.23 -55.13 47.81
CA ASP A 316 -11.09 -54.67 46.45
C ASP A 316 -11.06 -53.17 46.47
N THR A 317 -9.99 -52.57 45.88
CA THR A 317 -9.75 -51.14 45.94
C THR A 317 -9.59 -50.55 44.56
N ALA A 318 -10.23 -49.39 44.26
CA ALA A 318 -10.08 -48.63 43.06
C ALA A 318 -10.04 -47.14 43.38
N GLY A 319 -9.28 -46.38 42.61
CA GLY A 319 -9.20 -44.92 42.72
C GLY A 319 -8.91 -44.30 41.39
N ILE A 320 -9.53 -43.18 41.13
CA ILE A 320 -9.32 -42.34 39.93
C ILE A 320 -9.33 -40.87 40.32
N ASN A 321 -8.45 -40.10 39.74
CA ASN A 321 -8.47 -38.62 39.81
C ASN A 321 -8.66 -38.05 38.42
N ILE A 322 -9.69 -37.20 38.25
CA ILE A 322 -10.01 -36.51 36.98
C ILE A 322 -9.95 -34.99 37.25
N PRO A 323 -8.79 -34.34 37.03
CA PRO A 323 -8.65 -32.92 37.33
C PRO A 323 -9.50 -32.06 36.40
N SER A 324 -10.14 -31.03 36.95
CA SER A 324 -10.97 -30.08 36.17
C SER A 324 -10.15 -29.06 35.34
N LYS A 325 -8.87 -28.95 35.60
CA LYS A 325 -7.86 -28.18 34.87
C LYS A 325 -6.62 -29.04 34.64
N SER A 326 -5.59 -28.48 34.02
CA SER A 326 -4.32 -29.19 33.78
C SER A 326 -3.68 -29.72 35.07
N VAL A 327 -3.90 -29.04 36.21
CA VAL A 327 -3.49 -29.44 37.57
C VAL A 327 -4.66 -29.30 38.52
N GLY A 328 -4.75 -30.18 39.51
CA GLY A 328 -5.87 -30.28 40.46
C GLY A 328 -5.48 -30.05 41.92
N GLY A 329 -6.51 -29.80 42.77
CA GLY A 329 -6.41 -29.73 44.22
C GLY A 329 -6.70 -31.07 44.91
N ASP A 330 -7.29 -32.02 44.15
CA ASP A 330 -7.64 -33.33 44.67
C ASP A 330 -6.43 -34.26 44.83
N TYR A 331 -6.35 -34.96 45.93
CA TYR A 331 -5.31 -35.95 46.20
C TYR A 331 -5.92 -37.18 46.87
N PHE A 332 -5.54 -38.38 46.43
CA PHE A 332 -5.80 -39.63 47.13
C PHE A 332 -4.57 -40.52 47.13
N ASP A 333 -4.44 -41.31 48.15
CA ASP A 333 -3.37 -42.31 48.24
C ASP A 333 -3.77 -43.49 49.15
N CYS A 334 -3.11 -44.63 48.91
CA CYS A 334 -3.16 -45.81 49.77
C CYS A 334 -1.72 -46.31 50.00
N ILE A 335 -1.17 -46.00 51.14
CA ILE A 335 0.27 -46.16 51.44
C ILE A 335 0.44 -47.35 52.35
N PRO A 336 1.16 -48.43 51.94
CA PRO A 336 1.45 -49.55 52.79
C PRO A 336 2.43 -49.13 53.93
N LEU A 337 2.13 -49.51 55.15
CA LEU A 337 2.95 -49.30 56.35
C LEU A 337 3.83 -50.50 56.64
N SER A 338 4.92 -50.32 57.35
CA SER A 338 5.90 -51.36 57.68
C SER A 338 5.37 -52.46 58.56
N ASP A 339 4.26 -52.24 59.25
CA ASP A 339 3.58 -53.17 60.13
C ASP A 339 2.41 -53.96 59.50
N GLY A 340 2.26 -53.87 58.15
CA GLY A 340 1.21 -54.56 57.39
C GLY A 340 -0.12 -53.82 57.32
N ARG A 341 -0.22 -52.64 57.91
CA ARG A 341 -1.38 -51.74 57.82
C ARG A 341 -1.29 -50.88 56.60
N PHE A 342 -2.37 -50.18 56.32
CA PHE A 342 -2.43 -49.24 55.18
C PHE A 342 -2.95 -47.88 55.63
N ALA A 343 -2.26 -46.81 55.25
CA ALA A 343 -2.76 -45.45 55.39
C ALA A 343 -3.61 -45.06 54.16
N LEU A 344 -4.87 -44.71 54.41
CA LEU A 344 -5.82 -44.24 53.39
C LEU A 344 -5.96 -42.75 53.52
N VAL A 345 -5.76 -42.02 52.39
CA VAL A 345 -5.84 -40.56 52.35
C VAL A 345 -6.72 -40.14 51.20
N MET A 346 -7.61 -39.20 51.47
CA MET A 346 -8.35 -38.47 50.45
C MET A 346 -8.39 -36.99 50.88
N ALA A 347 -7.94 -36.08 50.02
CA ALA A 347 -7.87 -34.67 50.34
C ALA A 347 -8.29 -33.80 49.16
N ASP A 348 -8.89 -32.65 49.47
CA ASP A 348 -9.22 -31.59 48.51
C ASP A 348 -8.71 -30.26 49.01
N VAL A 349 -7.96 -29.60 48.18
CA VAL A 349 -7.37 -28.29 48.43
C VAL A 349 -8.27 -27.19 47.90
N SER A 350 -8.61 -26.21 48.73
CA SER A 350 -9.42 -25.05 48.33
C SER A 350 -8.79 -24.29 47.17
N GLY A 351 -9.61 -24.04 46.10
CA GLY A 351 -9.16 -23.36 44.89
C GLY A 351 -8.73 -24.30 43.78
N LYS A 352 -8.14 -23.77 42.69
CA LYS A 352 -7.80 -24.53 41.48
C LYS A 352 -6.48 -24.06 40.89
N GLY A 353 -5.85 -24.92 40.11
CA GLY A 353 -4.64 -24.60 39.38
C GLY A 353 -3.35 -24.74 40.20
N ILE A 354 -2.28 -24.04 39.82
CA ILE A 354 -0.93 -24.23 40.36
C ILE A 354 -0.84 -24.05 41.88
N PRO A 355 -1.48 -23.07 42.54
CA PRO A 355 -1.41 -22.94 44.00
C PRO A 355 -1.97 -24.18 44.74
N ALA A 356 -3.09 -24.72 44.27
CA ALA A 356 -3.66 -25.93 44.84
C ALA A 356 -2.76 -27.16 44.63
N ALA A 357 -2.19 -27.32 43.44
CA ALA A 357 -1.24 -28.38 43.11
C ALA A 357 0.02 -28.37 43.98
N LEU A 358 0.55 -27.16 44.29
CA LEU A 358 1.69 -27.01 45.20
C LEU A 358 1.37 -27.44 46.63
N LEU A 359 0.16 -27.12 47.12
CA LEU A 359 -0.29 -27.58 48.44
C LEU A 359 -0.52 -29.10 48.50
N VAL A 360 -1.02 -29.73 47.42
CA VAL A 360 -1.07 -31.19 47.26
C VAL A 360 0.34 -31.78 47.37
N SER A 361 1.32 -31.21 46.68
CA SER A 361 2.71 -31.67 46.71
C SER A 361 3.31 -31.56 48.12
N SER A 362 3.01 -30.45 48.82
CA SER A 362 3.44 -30.22 50.21
C SER A 362 2.78 -31.23 51.15
N LEU A 363 1.47 -31.46 50.99
CA LEU A 363 0.73 -32.46 51.79
C LEU A 363 1.32 -33.88 51.60
N HIS A 364 1.52 -34.31 50.32
CA HIS A 364 2.09 -35.62 50.01
C HIS A 364 3.47 -35.83 50.65
N ALA A 365 4.40 -34.86 50.45
CA ALA A 365 5.75 -34.94 51.01
C ALA A 365 5.76 -34.99 52.52
N THR A 366 4.91 -34.17 53.17
CA THR A 366 4.80 -34.11 54.64
C THR A 366 4.15 -35.37 55.19
N LEU A 367 3.11 -35.90 54.54
CA LEU A 367 2.43 -37.12 54.90
C LEU A 367 3.40 -38.31 54.84
N SER A 368 4.11 -38.49 53.72
CA SER A 368 5.09 -39.57 53.55
C SER A 368 6.16 -39.56 54.66
N ALA A 369 6.72 -38.37 54.95
CA ALA A 369 7.75 -38.22 56.00
C ALA A 369 7.21 -38.56 57.41
N TYR A 370 5.96 -38.25 57.71
CA TYR A 370 5.40 -38.54 59.06
C TYR A 370 4.87 -39.95 59.19
N LEU A 371 4.42 -40.62 58.12
CA LEU A 371 4.03 -42.02 58.12
C LEU A 371 5.19 -42.96 58.50
N GLU A 372 6.42 -42.63 58.10
CA GLU A 372 7.63 -43.36 58.46
C GLU A 372 7.87 -43.38 60.03
N GLN A 373 7.34 -42.41 60.74
CA GLN A 373 7.53 -42.25 62.19
C GLN A 373 6.57 -43.05 63.04
N SER A 374 5.67 -43.80 62.42
CA SER A 374 4.63 -44.64 63.07
C SER A 374 3.83 -43.89 64.17
N LEU A 375 3.50 -42.62 63.91
CA LEU A 375 2.75 -41.77 64.84
C LEU A 375 1.30 -42.24 65.03
N PRO A 376 0.70 -42.05 66.25
CA PRO A 376 -0.74 -42.13 66.38
C PRO A 376 -1.49 -41.23 65.41
N LEU A 377 -2.65 -41.67 64.87
CA LEU A 377 -3.38 -40.95 63.80
C LEU A 377 -3.70 -39.48 64.18
N LEU A 378 -4.07 -39.26 65.46
CA LEU A 378 -4.35 -37.91 65.95
C LEU A 378 -3.10 -37.00 65.93
N ASP A 379 -1.93 -37.52 66.27
CA ASP A 379 -0.68 -36.78 66.28
C ASP A 379 -0.18 -36.50 64.83
N LEU A 380 -0.38 -37.50 63.94
CA LEU A 380 -0.17 -37.33 62.49
C LEU A 380 -1.03 -36.19 61.93
N ALA A 381 -2.35 -36.20 62.22
CA ALA A 381 -3.25 -35.16 61.79
C ALA A 381 -2.87 -33.76 62.32
N ARG A 382 -2.48 -33.62 63.57
CA ARG A 382 -2.02 -32.36 64.17
C ARG A 382 -0.76 -31.82 63.46
N ARG A 383 0.22 -32.70 63.20
CA ARG A 383 1.47 -32.30 62.53
C ARG A 383 1.23 -31.92 61.09
N LEU A 384 0.38 -32.66 60.36
CA LEU A 384 -0.02 -32.31 58.99
C LEU A 384 -0.72 -30.95 58.95
N ASN A 385 -1.69 -30.72 59.87
CA ASN A 385 -2.37 -29.43 59.93
C ASN A 385 -1.39 -28.28 60.18
N GLY A 386 -0.43 -28.46 61.11
CA GLY A 386 0.57 -27.42 61.36
C GLY A 386 1.53 -27.19 60.18
N ALA A 387 1.86 -28.23 59.43
CA ALA A 387 2.69 -28.10 58.23
C ALA A 387 1.97 -27.39 57.08
N VAL A 388 0.71 -27.82 56.81
CA VAL A 388 -0.14 -27.20 55.80
C VAL A 388 -0.42 -25.73 56.11
N HIS A 389 -0.75 -25.43 57.37
CA HIS A 389 -0.97 -24.02 57.79
C HIS A 389 0.23 -23.14 57.56
N ARG A 390 1.47 -23.60 57.79
CA ARG A 390 2.69 -22.85 57.50
C ARG A 390 3.00 -22.69 56.03
N ALA A 391 2.52 -23.63 55.18
CA ALA A 391 2.75 -23.64 53.76
C ALA A 391 1.66 -22.92 52.95
N SER A 392 0.48 -22.70 53.57
CA SER A 392 -0.68 -22.07 52.90
C SER A 392 -0.77 -20.59 53.18
N THR A 393 -1.46 -19.85 52.31
CA THR A 393 -1.91 -18.47 52.55
C THR A 393 -3.22 -18.51 53.34
N ASP A 394 -3.61 -17.38 53.97
CA ASP A 394 -4.77 -17.31 54.89
C ASP A 394 -6.11 -17.69 54.26
N ASP A 395 -6.20 -17.65 52.95
CA ASP A 395 -7.38 -17.99 52.14
C ASP A 395 -7.40 -19.44 51.67
N LYS A 396 -6.38 -20.26 51.99
CA LYS A 396 -6.25 -21.64 51.53
C LYS A 396 -6.34 -22.62 52.67
N PHE A 397 -7.07 -23.70 52.44
CA PHE A 397 -7.19 -24.80 53.36
C PHE A 397 -7.29 -26.13 52.61
N ILE A 398 -7.11 -27.23 53.31
CA ILE A 398 -7.25 -28.59 52.81
C ILE A 398 -8.30 -29.29 53.66
N THR A 399 -9.30 -29.88 53.02
CA THR A 399 -10.16 -30.87 53.65
C THR A 399 -9.55 -32.23 53.41
N ALA A 400 -9.43 -33.05 54.47
CA ALA A 400 -8.79 -34.35 54.32
C ALA A 400 -9.48 -35.40 55.16
N PHE A 401 -9.61 -36.60 54.58
CA PHE A 401 -9.85 -37.83 55.29
C PHE A 401 -8.52 -38.57 55.46
N LEU A 402 -8.22 -38.96 56.67
CA LEU A 402 -7.07 -39.80 57.03
C LEU A 402 -7.54 -41.03 57.79
N GLY A 403 -7.14 -42.23 57.36
CA GLY A 403 -7.50 -43.45 57.98
C GLY A 403 -6.36 -44.48 58.02
N ILE A 404 -6.31 -45.31 59.05
CA ILE A 404 -5.41 -46.46 59.10
C ILE A 404 -6.29 -47.73 59.03
N LEU A 405 -6.08 -48.47 57.96
CA LEU A 405 -6.75 -49.73 57.71
C LEU A 405 -5.86 -50.87 58.20
N THR A 406 -6.43 -51.79 59.05
CA THR A 406 -5.81 -53.01 59.46
C THR A 406 -6.62 -54.17 58.83
N PRO A 407 -6.05 -54.87 57.83
CA PRO A 407 -6.72 -55.93 57.09
C PRO A 407 -7.06 -57.12 57.98
#